data_95830cfd4bd9b12a3a023a33b80daeba
#
_entry.id   95830cfd4bd9b12a3a023a33b80daeba
#
_cell.length_a   1.000
_cell.length_b   1.000
_cell.length_c   1.000
_cell.angle_alpha   90.00
_cell.angle_beta   90.00
_cell.angle_gamma   90.00
#
_symmetry.space_group_name_H-M   'P 1'
#
loop_
_entity.id
_entity.type
_entity.pdbx_description
1 polymer ?
#
loop_
_entity_poly.entity_id
_entity_poly.type
_entity_poly.pdbx_seq_one_letter_code
_entity_poly.pdbx_strand_id
1 'polypeptide(L)'
;MDKLIARLAHAIVAVLSGWDRFMLKGFIRPISYPEGAMDFLRIRKVLNKDYKVWAQDQSQQLIAGVEQFVQEKTGRGIIAIPSSRTRKEELAHRQQADLGIETGVIGAWSCVEAGQSFRACFDREKGFPQLRWEEVRCKHLYLYLDHQDYGFCNLRIQTWFPYQIQIALNGREWLGRQLDKAGIAYQRSGNKFLEIANPKTAQRLLDRQVEMKWPMLLDRLVPMIFPTRAQTLGNQLSYYWTIWQSEWATDLICQNSTTAQERMNDLMRHALITGTSDRVLRYLARPITCDGNPYDRDKSQIVTRVATYHNGVRIRHWAGDNSAKVYNEQNVIRVETTINDPSAFKVMRKPQDAPAKEPKRRMSMRKGVADIAHRAAVSQGINNRVMDHLASLTDATPLVDLIAPYTRGFTKDGRRVRALEPVAKDRELLLALGDPKHGITGLSNGDLREILGEQPWGKKYSKKQLSARVSRSIVLLRNHGLIRKMPNQNRYQLTDAGRQLTATLSAALKASTIELMKMVA
;
A
#
# COMPACT_ATOMS: atom_id res chain seq x y z
N MET A 1 7.88 -15.71 0.56
CA MET A 1 7.86 -15.70 2.02
C MET A 1 8.21 -17.06 2.60
N ASP A 2 7.48 -18.11 2.32
CA ASP A 2 7.67 -19.45 2.94
C ASP A 2 9.08 -20.03 2.71
N LYS A 3 9.67 -19.77 1.53
CA LYS A 3 11.06 -20.20 1.25
C LYS A 3 12.10 -19.45 2.08
N LEU A 4 11.93 -18.15 2.30
CA LEU A 4 12.84 -17.38 3.15
C LEU A 4 12.74 -17.89 4.59
N ILE A 5 11.52 -18.10 5.08
CA ILE A 5 11.26 -18.64 6.41
C ILE A 5 11.88 -20.05 6.54
N ALA A 6 11.66 -20.94 5.56
CA ALA A 6 12.22 -22.29 5.58
C ALA A 6 13.76 -22.30 5.58
N ARG A 7 14.40 -21.42 4.80
CA ARG A 7 15.86 -21.28 4.73
C ARG A 7 16.49 -20.64 5.96
N LEU A 8 15.76 -19.70 6.57
CA LEU A 8 16.19 -19.00 7.76
C LEU A 8 15.47 -19.50 9.02
N ALA A 9 14.86 -20.69 8.99
CA ALA A 9 14.12 -21.27 10.11
C ALA A 9 14.93 -21.36 11.41
N HIS A 10 16.26 -21.50 11.28
CA HIS A 10 17.18 -21.47 12.41
C HIS A 10 17.43 -20.04 12.95
N ALA A 11 17.04 -19.02 12.24
CA ALA A 11 17.33 -17.62 12.57
C ALA A 11 16.06 -16.78 12.81
N ILE A 12 14.92 -17.14 12.19
CA ILE A 12 13.65 -16.43 12.30
C ILE A 12 12.73 -17.13 13.31
N VAL A 13 12.36 -16.41 14.36
CA VAL A 13 11.45 -16.91 15.41
C VAL A 13 10.00 -16.71 15.02
N ALA A 14 9.67 -15.58 14.39
CA ALA A 14 8.31 -15.26 13.98
C ALA A 14 8.26 -14.32 12.78
N VAL A 15 7.12 -14.31 12.10
CA VAL A 15 6.81 -13.37 11.02
C VAL A 15 5.44 -12.76 11.27
N LEU A 16 5.36 -11.42 11.19
CA LEU A 16 4.12 -10.67 11.33
C LEU A 16 3.91 -9.76 10.13
N SER A 17 2.73 -9.81 9.52
CA SER A 17 2.37 -8.97 8.38
C SER A 17 1.06 -8.25 8.65
N GLY A 18 1.04 -6.93 8.46
CA GLY A 18 -0.16 -6.14 8.69
C GLY A 18 0.06 -4.66 8.50
N TRP A 19 -0.98 -3.90 8.73
CA TRP A 19 -0.92 -2.46 8.67
C TRP A 19 0.04 -1.88 9.71
N ASP A 20 0.85 -0.90 9.26
CA ASP A 20 1.70 -0.12 10.15
C ASP A 20 1.03 1.23 10.42
N ARG A 21 0.87 2.05 9.39
CA ARG A 21 0.25 3.37 9.50
C ARG A 21 -0.77 3.61 8.40
N PHE A 22 -1.80 4.38 8.75
CA PHE A 22 -2.79 4.89 7.81
C PHE A 22 -2.89 6.39 7.90
N MET A 23 -3.04 7.02 6.76
CA MET A 23 -3.54 8.36 6.64
C MET A 23 -4.80 8.33 5.79
N LEU A 24 -5.94 8.56 6.42
CA LEU A 24 -7.24 8.54 5.77
C LEU A 24 -7.73 9.98 5.55
N LYS A 25 -8.44 10.20 4.46
CA LYS A 25 -9.11 11.46 4.18
C LYS A 25 -10.59 11.23 3.98
N GLY A 26 -11.39 12.05 4.68
CA GLY A 26 -12.83 12.12 4.53
C GLY A 26 -13.21 13.39 3.79
N PHE A 27 -14.08 13.26 2.81
CA PHE A 27 -14.71 14.38 2.12
C PHE A 27 -16.17 14.06 1.81
N ILE A 28 -16.99 15.07 1.69
CA ILE A 28 -18.42 14.94 1.47
C ILE A 28 -18.66 15.11 -0.03
N ARG A 29 -18.85 14.00 -0.75
CA ARG A 29 -18.93 13.98 -2.21
C ARG A 29 -19.88 15.02 -2.80
N PRO A 30 -21.15 15.15 -2.33
CA PRO A 30 -22.08 16.10 -2.92
C PRO A 30 -21.60 17.55 -2.92
N ILE A 31 -20.84 17.96 -1.91
CA ILE A 31 -20.35 19.33 -1.76
C ILE A 31 -18.87 19.51 -2.10
N SER A 32 -18.24 18.48 -2.68
CA SER A 32 -16.81 18.50 -3.03
C SER A 32 -16.54 19.00 -4.45
N TYR A 33 -17.51 19.55 -5.13
CA TYR A 33 -17.38 20.17 -6.46
C TYR A 33 -18.32 21.38 -6.59
N PRO A 34 -18.03 22.34 -7.48
CA PRO A 34 -18.71 23.62 -7.51
C PRO A 34 -20.23 23.53 -7.61
N GLU A 35 -20.74 22.70 -8.52
CA GLU A 35 -22.19 22.55 -8.77
C GLU A 35 -22.92 22.05 -7.53
N GLY A 36 -22.40 20.98 -6.92
CA GLY A 36 -22.98 20.42 -5.71
C GLY A 36 -22.86 21.35 -4.49
N ALA A 37 -21.78 22.12 -4.41
CA ALA A 37 -21.62 23.17 -3.40
C ALA A 37 -22.67 24.28 -3.57
N MET A 38 -22.92 24.73 -4.78
CA MET A 38 -23.99 25.72 -5.08
C MET A 38 -25.38 25.17 -4.77
N ASP A 39 -25.67 23.92 -5.11
CA ASP A 39 -26.93 23.27 -4.76
C ASP A 39 -27.14 23.19 -3.25
N PHE A 40 -26.08 22.84 -2.50
CA PHE A 40 -26.11 22.84 -1.04
C PHE A 40 -26.40 24.23 -0.48
N LEU A 41 -25.74 25.29 -0.97
CA LEU A 41 -25.97 26.65 -0.55
C LEU A 41 -27.41 27.09 -0.87
N ARG A 42 -27.93 26.74 -2.04
CA ARG A 42 -29.31 27.01 -2.45
C ARG A 42 -30.32 26.39 -1.48
N ILE A 43 -30.11 25.12 -1.10
CA ILE A 43 -30.97 24.44 -0.11
C ILE A 43 -30.92 25.17 1.25
N ARG A 44 -29.77 25.74 1.61
CA ARG A 44 -29.56 26.51 2.84
C ARG A 44 -30.01 28.00 2.69
N LYS A 45 -30.57 28.37 1.54
CA LYS A 45 -30.98 29.76 1.22
C LYS A 45 -29.83 30.77 1.30
N VAL A 46 -28.61 30.32 0.98
CA VAL A 46 -27.41 31.17 0.92
C VAL A 46 -27.11 31.49 -0.54
N LEU A 47 -27.02 32.79 -0.86
CA LEU A 47 -26.65 33.23 -2.22
C LEU A 47 -25.16 33.01 -2.47
N ASN A 48 -24.78 32.64 -3.68
CA ASN A 48 -23.36 32.40 -4.03
C ASN A 48 -22.47 33.63 -3.75
N LYS A 49 -22.97 34.86 -3.86
CA LYS A 49 -22.24 36.08 -3.51
C LYS A 49 -21.90 36.16 -2.03
N ASP A 50 -22.72 35.58 -1.16
CA ASP A 50 -22.60 35.63 0.30
C ASP A 50 -21.83 34.44 0.84
N TYR A 51 -21.35 33.55 -0.05
CA TYR A 51 -20.62 32.34 0.31
C TYR A 51 -19.49 32.57 1.33
N LYS A 52 -18.67 33.60 1.11
CA LYS A 52 -17.50 33.89 1.98
C LYS A 52 -17.93 34.20 3.41
N VAL A 53 -18.95 35.01 3.59
CA VAL A 53 -19.46 35.41 4.91
C VAL A 53 -20.05 34.20 5.61
N TRP A 54 -20.88 33.44 4.89
CA TRP A 54 -21.46 32.19 5.41
C TRP A 54 -20.38 31.18 5.81
N ALA A 55 -19.39 30.94 4.96
CA ALA A 55 -18.30 29.99 5.26
C ALA A 55 -17.48 30.42 6.46
N GLN A 56 -17.28 31.72 6.66
CA GLN A 56 -16.59 32.29 7.81
C GLN A 56 -17.37 32.06 9.11
N ASP A 57 -18.68 32.31 9.10
CA ASP A 57 -19.57 32.06 10.23
C ASP A 57 -19.59 30.58 10.61
N GLN A 58 -19.77 29.68 9.64
CA GLN A 58 -19.74 28.25 9.89
C GLN A 58 -18.37 27.77 10.42
N SER A 59 -17.28 28.36 9.95
CA SER A 59 -15.94 28.06 10.47
C SER A 59 -15.78 28.48 11.93
N GLN A 60 -16.33 29.65 12.33
CA GLN A 60 -16.30 30.11 13.71
C GLN A 60 -17.13 29.19 14.63
N GLN A 61 -18.32 28.79 14.18
CA GLN A 61 -19.18 27.86 14.92
C GLN A 61 -18.49 26.49 15.13
N LEU A 62 -17.81 25.96 14.09
CA LEU A 62 -17.05 24.72 14.20
C LEU A 62 -15.91 24.88 15.22
N ILE A 63 -15.13 25.95 15.15
CA ILE A 63 -14.02 26.22 16.06
C ILE A 63 -14.54 26.31 17.50
N ALA A 64 -15.61 27.07 17.72
CA ALA A 64 -16.22 27.21 19.06
C ALA A 64 -16.72 25.86 19.61
N GLY A 65 -17.35 25.03 18.76
CA GLY A 65 -17.77 23.69 19.17
C GLY A 65 -16.63 22.76 19.55
N VAL A 66 -15.51 22.80 18.80
CA VAL A 66 -14.31 22.02 19.16
C VAL A 66 -13.64 22.59 20.42
N GLU A 67 -13.57 23.91 20.57
CA GLU A 67 -13.07 24.57 21.77
C GLU A 67 -13.82 24.11 23.02
N GLN A 68 -15.16 24.17 22.98
CA GLN A 68 -15.99 23.70 24.08
C GLN A 68 -15.72 22.21 24.38
N PHE A 69 -15.74 21.37 23.34
CA PHE A 69 -15.53 19.91 23.51
C PHE A 69 -14.16 19.61 24.16
N VAL A 70 -13.10 20.28 23.73
CA VAL A 70 -11.74 20.05 24.24
C VAL A 70 -11.60 20.61 25.67
N GLN A 71 -12.18 21.79 25.94
CA GLN A 71 -12.21 22.39 27.28
C GLN A 71 -12.91 21.49 28.29
N GLU A 72 -14.05 20.92 27.93
CA GLU A 72 -14.79 19.96 28.77
C GLU A 72 -13.99 18.69 29.09
N LYS A 73 -13.15 18.22 28.14
CA LYS A 73 -12.40 16.97 28.28
C LYS A 73 -11.03 17.16 28.96
N THR A 74 -10.38 18.30 28.80
CA THR A 74 -8.97 18.51 29.20
C THR A 74 -8.77 19.68 30.17
N GLY A 75 -9.79 20.50 30.37
CA GLY A 75 -9.64 21.77 31.10
C GLY A 75 -8.83 22.83 30.34
N ARG A 76 -8.43 22.56 29.09
CA ARG A 76 -7.62 23.46 28.25
C ARG A 76 -8.33 23.74 26.93
N GLY A 77 -8.18 24.94 26.40
CA GLY A 77 -8.71 25.33 25.09
C GLY A 77 -7.81 24.93 23.92
N ILE A 78 -8.19 25.39 22.72
CA ILE A 78 -7.40 25.19 21.48
C ILE A 78 -6.14 26.08 21.54
N ILE A 79 -4.97 25.47 21.38
CA ILE A 79 -3.68 26.17 21.39
C ILE A 79 -3.34 26.60 19.95
N ALA A 80 -3.17 27.90 19.72
CA ALA A 80 -2.75 28.43 18.43
C ALA A 80 -1.26 28.17 18.18
N ILE A 81 -0.92 27.69 16.99
CA ILE A 81 0.46 27.43 16.57
C ILE A 81 0.83 28.41 15.46
N PRO A 82 1.93 29.16 15.60
CA PRO A 82 2.31 30.19 14.65
C PRO A 82 2.81 29.63 13.31
N SER A 83 3.29 28.39 13.29
CA SER A 83 3.86 27.77 12.09
C SER A 83 3.35 26.36 11.86
N SER A 84 2.99 26.05 10.62
CA SER A 84 2.64 24.69 10.18
C SER A 84 3.80 23.68 10.32
N ARG A 85 5.05 24.18 10.35
CA ARG A 85 6.26 23.36 10.53
C ARG A 85 6.49 22.91 11.97
N THR A 86 5.78 23.48 12.95
CA THR A 86 5.86 23.06 14.36
C THR A 86 5.42 21.60 14.47
N ARG A 87 6.19 20.79 15.17
CA ARG A 87 5.90 19.37 15.40
C ARG A 87 4.81 19.23 16.45
N LYS A 88 3.58 19.19 15.98
CA LYS A 88 2.35 19.12 16.80
C LYS A 88 2.30 17.84 17.64
N GLU A 89 2.84 16.76 17.12
CA GLU A 89 2.93 15.46 17.78
C GLU A 89 3.76 15.54 19.08
N GLU A 90 4.88 16.26 19.05
CA GLU A 90 5.71 16.48 20.26
C GLU A 90 4.97 17.31 21.31
N LEU A 91 4.21 18.33 20.89
CA LEU A 91 3.37 19.12 21.80
C LEU A 91 2.28 18.25 22.44
N ALA A 92 1.65 17.40 21.63
CA ALA A 92 0.62 16.50 22.12
C ALA A 92 1.17 15.47 23.13
N HIS A 93 2.33 14.88 22.86
CA HIS A 93 2.97 13.96 23.82
C HIS A 93 3.34 14.66 25.14
N ARG A 94 3.85 15.89 25.10
CA ARG A 94 4.12 16.67 26.31
C ARG A 94 2.83 16.90 27.11
N GLN A 95 1.77 17.36 26.45
CA GLN A 95 0.49 17.61 27.11
C GLN A 95 -0.13 16.32 27.65
N GLN A 96 0.01 15.20 26.94
CA GLN A 96 -0.43 13.90 27.41
C GLN A 96 0.26 13.50 28.72
N ALA A 97 1.57 13.69 28.77
CA ALA A 97 2.36 13.43 29.99
C ALA A 97 2.01 14.38 31.13
N ASP A 98 1.90 15.69 30.85
CA ASP A 98 1.56 16.73 31.84
C ASP A 98 0.20 16.50 32.50
N LEU A 99 -0.77 16.00 31.73
CA LEU A 99 -2.14 15.75 32.22
C LEU A 99 -2.37 14.32 32.68
N GLY A 100 -1.39 13.42 32.53
CA GLY A 100 -1.51 12.01 32.90
C GLY A 100 -2.61 11.27 32.12
N ILE A 101 -2.82 11.60 30.83
CA ILE A 101 -3.90 11.04 30.02
C ILE A 101 -3.47 9.68 29.47
N GLU A 102 -4.05 8.62 29.98
CA GLU A 102 -3.85 7.26 29.46
C GLU A 102 -4.79 6.94 28.28
N THR A 103 -6.03 7.46 28.31
CA THR A 103 -7.03 7.27 27.25
C THR A 103 -7.94 8.50 27.16
N GLY A 104 -8.31 8.89 25.96
CA GLY A 104 -9.21 10.01 25.71
C GLY A 104 -8.57 11.17 24.96
N VAL A 105 -9.20 12.34 25.03
CA VAL A 105 -8.74 13.55 24.35
C VAL A 105 -7.51 14.11 25.04
N ILE A 106 -6.44 14.31 24.27
CA ILE A 106 -5.19 14.89 24.75
C ILE A 106 -5.24 16.42 24.64
N GLY A 107 -5.71 16.95 23.49
CA GLY A 107 -5.82 18.37 23.27
C GLY A 107 -6.04 18.72 21.81
N ALA A 108 -6.23 20.01 21.55
CA ALA A 108 -6.37 20.53 20.19
C ALA A 108 -5.43 21.70 19.92
N TRP A 109 -4.92 21.74 18.70
CA TRP A 109 -4.07 22.81 18.18
C TRP A 109 -4.65 23.39 16.91
N SER A 110 -4.47 24.68 16.68
CA SER A 110 -4.89 25.33 15.45
C SER A 110 -3.69 25.91 14.70
N CYS A 111 -3.76 25.83 13.36
CA CYS A 111 -2.76 26.39 12.47
C CYS A 111 -3.41 26.89 11.19
N VAL A 112 -2.89 27.98 10.61
CA VAL A 112 -3.34 28.46 9.30
C VAL A 112 -2.55 27.77 8.20
N GLU A 113 -3.25 27.00 7.36
CA GLU A 113 -2.66 26.25 6.25
C GLU A 113 -3.48 26.43 4.98
N ALA A 114 -2.87 26.10 3.84
CA ALA A 114 -3.58 26.04 2.56
C ALA A 114 -4.59 24.88 2.54
N GLY A 115 -5.77 25.12 2.02
CA GLY A 115 -6.81 24.13 1.86
C GLY A 115 -7.61 24.39 0.59
N GLN A 116 -8.10 23.32 -0.05
CA GLN A 116 -8.97 23.46 -1.22
C GLN A 116 -10.38 23.86 -0.79
N SER A 117 -10.91 24.88 -1.42
CA SER A 117 -12.23 25.43 -1.18
C SER A 117 -12.81 26.02 -2.45
N PHE A 118 -13.69 27.00 -2.30
CA PHE A 118 -14.35 27.70 -3.41
C PHE A 118 -14.24 29.20 -3.23
N ARG A 119 -14.35 29.89 -4.36
CA ARG A 119 -14.53 31.34 -4.45
C ARG A 119 -15.75 31.66 -5.32
N ALA A 120 -16.54 32.61 -4.91
CA ALA A 120 -17.59 33.15 -5.72
C ALA A 120 -17.01 34.10 -6.78
N CYS A 121 -17.18 33.78 -8.05
CA CYS A 121 -16.76 34.58 -9.20
C CYS A 121 -17.96 34.89 -10.06
N PHE A 122 -18.10 36.14 -10.50
CA PHE A 122 -19.19 36.53 -11.41
C PHE A 122 -18.99 35.87 -12.78
N ASP A 123 -19.98 35.13 -13.22
CA ASP A 123 -20.01 34.49 -14.53
C ASP A 123 -20.84 35.38 -15.49
N ARG A 124 -20.16 35.95 -16.49
CA ARG A 124 -20.80 36.89 -17.43
C ARG A 124 -21.85 36.24 -18.33
N GLU A 125 -21.66 34.96 -18.65
CA GLU A 125 -22.59 34.22 -19.50
C GLU A 125 -23.89 33.87 -18.77
N LYS A 126 -23.77 33.52 -17.49
CA LYS A 126 -24.89 33.15 -16.64
C LYS A 126 -25.56 34.35 -15.94
N GLY A 127 -24.88 35.48 -15.87
CA GLY A 127 -25.39 36.70 -15.25
C GLY A 127 -25.41 36.70 -13.72
N PHE A 128 -24.78 35.70 -13.06
CA PHE A 128 -24.73 35.65 -11.61
C PHE A 128 -23.43 34.95 -11.10
N PRO A 129 -23.06 35.14 -9.82
CA PRO A 129 -21.87 34.52 -9.25
C PRO A 129 -21.95 33.00 -9.24
N GLN A 130 -20.88 32.35 -9.69
CA GLN A 130 -20.65 30.90 -9.63
C GLN A 130 -19.52 30.59 -8.65
N LEU A 131 -19.57 29.43 -8.00
CA LEU A 131 -18.43 28.95 -7.25
C LEU A 131 -17.40 28.30 -8.19
N ARG A 132 -16.12 28.60 -7.97
CA ARG A 132 -14.98 28.00 -8.64
C ARG A 132 -14.00 27.49 -7.59
N TRP A 133 -13.26 26.44 -7.92
CA TRP A 133 -12.20 25.94 -7.06
C TRP A 133 -11.15 27.00 -6.81
N GLU A 134 -10.76 27.14 -5.54
CA GLU A 134 -9.67 28.00 -5.11
C GLU A 134 -8.93 27.39 -3.93
N GLU A 135 -7.61 27.56 -3.89
CA GLU A 135 -6.83 27.29 -2.70
C GLU A 135 -6.93 28.49 -1.74
N VAL A 136 -7.43 28.24 -0.55
CA VAL A 136 -7.60 29.29 0.49
C VAL A 136 -6.71 29.01 1.69
N ARG A 137 -6.23 30.06 2.34
CA ARG A 137 -5.58 29.94 3.63
C ARG A 137 -6.63 30.02 4.73
N CYS A 138 -6.81 28.94 5.46
CA CYS A 138 -7.80 28.84 6.52
C CYS A 138 -7.24 28.11 7.74
N LYS A 139 -7.92 28.25 8.88
CA LYS A 139 -7.56 27.49 10.07
C LYS A 139 -7.82 26.00 9.83
N HIS A 140 -6.87 25.20 10.28
CA HIS A 140 -7.00 23.76 10.45
C HIS A 140 -6.91 23.44 11.93
N LEU A 141 -7.75 22.57 12.42
CA LEU A 141 -7.69 22.05 13.78
C LEU A 141 -7.08 20.66 13.78
N TYR A 142 -6.23 20.42 14.75
CA TYR A 142 -5.56 19.15 15.00
C TYR A 142 -5.96 18.68 16.40
N LEU A 143 -6.82 17.67 16.47
CA LEU A 143 -7.20 17.01 17.70
C LEU A 143 -6.36 15.76 17.88
N TYR A 144 -5.66 15.67 19.00
CA TYR A 144 -4.93 14.47 19.41
C TYR A 144 -5.69 13.75 20.50
N LEU A 145 -5.72 12.45 20.44
CA LEU A 145 -6.35 11.59 21.43
C LEU A 145 -5.57 10.29 21.58
N ASP A 146 -5.64 9.67 22.74
CA ASP A 146 -5.30 8.28 22.95
C ASP A 146 -6.58 7.45 22.83
N HIS A 147 -6.72 6.74 21.69
CA HIS A 147 -7.89 5.92 21.40
C HIS A 147 -7.72 4.55 22.05
N GLN A 148 -8.77 4.03 22.71
CA GLN A 148 -8.72 2.76 23.43
C GLN A 148 -8.19 1.56 22.61
N ASP A 149 -8.36 1.57 21.27
CA ASP A 149 -7.92 0.50 20.39
C ASP A 149 -6.72 0.89 19.51
N TYR A 150 -6.57 2.18 19.16
CA TYR A 150 -5.53 2.65 18.24
C TYR A 150 -4.44 3.48 18.92
N GLY A 151 -4.55 3.70 20.24
CA GLY A 151 -3.61 4.50 20.99
C GLY A 151 -3.54 5.94 20.49
N PHE A 152 -2.36 6.50 20.43
CA PHE A 152 -2.13 7.88 20.02
C PHE A 152 -2.55 8.12 18.56
N CYS A 153 -3.58 8.94 18.37
CA CYS A 153 -4.21 9.24 17.08
C CYS A 153 -4.27 10.75 16.85
N ASN A 154 -4.33 11.12 15.57
CA ASN A 154 -4.53 12.50 15.14
C ASN A 154 -5.73 12.64 14.20
N LEU A 155 -6.61 13.57 14.51
CA LEU A 155 -7.71 14.01 13.66
C LEU A 155 -7.43 15.46 13.24
N ARG A 156 -7.43 15.73 11.94
CA ARG A 156 -7.27 17.08 11.39
C ARG A 156 -8.51 17.45 10.59
N ILE A 157 -9.04 18.65 10.79
CA ILE A 157 -10.15 19.21 9.99
C ILE A 157 -9.76 20.55 9.40
N GLN A 158 -10.10 20.76 8.13
CA GLN A 158 -10.18 22.07 7.52
C GLN A 158 -11.46 22.75 8.05
N THR A 159 -11.34 23.85 8.79
CA THR A 159 -12.53 24.52 9.35
C THR A 159 -13.37 25.24 8.31
N TRP A 160 -12.82 25.49 7.15
CA TRP A 160 -13.47 26.11 6.01
C TRP A 160 -14.15 25.08 5.11
N PHE A 161 -15.32 25.45 4.57
CA PHE A 161 -16.06 24.61 3.62
C PHE A 161 -15.14 24.12 2.47
N PRO A 162 -15.15 22.83 2.07
CA PRO A 162 -16.12 21.77 2.39
C PRO A 162 -15.72 20.81 3.54
N TYR A 163 -15.00 21.27 4.56
CA TYR A 163 -14.72 20.54 5.81
C TYR A 163 -14.00 19.19 5.63
N GLN A 164 -12.93 19.19 4.88
CA GLN A 164 -12.12 17.96 4.73
C GLN A 164 -11.52 17.51 6.06
N ILE A 165 -11.68 16.21 6.36
CA ILE A 165 -11.10 15.59 7.54
C ILE A 165 -9.94 14.68 7.12
N GLN A 166 -8.91 14.64 7.94
CA GLN A 166 -7.81 13.69 7.84
C GLN A 166 -7.65 12.98 9.18
N ILE A 167 -7.48 11.65 9.14
CA ILE A 167 -7.30 10.82 10.33
C ILE A 167 -6.03 10.00 10.15
N ALA A 168 -5.12 10.07 11.14
CA ALA A 168 -3.93 9.25 11.20
C ALA A 168 -4.10 8.17 12.28
N LEU A 169 -3.96 6.91 11.90
CA LEU A 169 -4.07 5.75 12.77
C LEU A 169 -2.82 4.88 12.69
N ASN A 170 -2.50 4.21 13.78
CA ASN A 170 -1.36 3.30 13.89
C ASN A 170 -1.87 1.85 14.05
N GLY A 171 -1.65 1.02 13.02
CA GLY A 171 -2.09 -0.38 13.01
C GLY A 171 -1.29 -1.27 13.96
N ARG A 172 -0.04 -0.92 14.26
CA ARG A 172 0.80 -1.68 15.20
C ARG A 172 0.49 -1.33 16.66
N GLU A 173 0.11 -0.10 16.92
CA GLU A 173 -0.44 0.29 18.22
C GLU A 173 -1.74 -0.47 18.50
N TRP A 174 -2.62 -0.54 17.49
CA TRP A 174 -3.82 -1.36 17.58
C TRP A 174 -3.49 -2.82 17.93
N LEU A 175 -2.48 -3.44 17.29
CA LEU A 175 -2.08 -4.81 17.62
C LEU A 175 -1.64 -4.91 19.09
N GLY A 176 -0.81 -3.98 19.58
CA GLY A 176 -0.40 -3.97 20.99
C GLY A 176 -1.59 -3.97 21.93
N ARG A 177 -2.54 -3.05 21.73
CA ARG A 177 -3.77 -2.96 22.53
C ARG A 177 -4.63 -4.25 22.46
N GLN A 178 -4.65 -4.95 21.32
CA GLN A 178 -5.36 -6.23 21.22
C GLN A 178 -4.61 -7.38 21.93
N LEU A 179 -3.29 -7.36 21.91
CA LEU A 179 -2.47 -8.34 22.66
C LEU A 179 -2.63 -8.15 24.16
N ASP A 180 -2.63 -6.89 24.64
CA ASP A 180 -2.90 -6.55 26.04
C ASP A 180 -4.27 -7.10 26.50
N LYS A 181 -5.32 -6.85 25.70
CA LYS A 181 -6.69 -7.38 25.95
C LYS A 181 -6.75 -8.91 25.96
N ALA A 182 -5.87 -9.56 25.18
CA ALA A 182 -5.79 -11.02 25.12
C ALA A 182 -4.83 -11.63 26.16
N GLY A 183 -4.17 -10.83 26.99
CA GLY A 183 -3.19 -11.27 27.99
C GLY A 183 -1.94 -11.92 27.35
N ILE A 184 -1.58 -11.52 26.13
CA ILE A 184 -0.41 -12.06 25.40
C ILE A 184 0.77 -11.14 25.61
N ALA A 185 1.81 -11.66 26.27
CA ALA A 185 3.05 -10.93 26.52
C ALA A 185 3.81 -10.64 25.21
N TYR A 186 4.40 -9.45 25.13
CA TYR A 186 5.25 -9.02 24.03
C TYR A 186 6.26 -7.96 24.48
N GLN A 187 7.33 -7.79 23.70
CA GLN A 187 8.24 -6.66 23.79
C GLN A 187 8.23 -5.89 22.46
N ARG A 188 8.23 -4.56 22.50
CA ARG A 188 8.25 -3.74 21.29
C ARG A 188 9.15 -2.52 21.42
N SER A 189 9.67 -2.04 20.27
CA SER A 189 10.31 -0.75 20.08
C SER A 189 9.54 0.02 19.02
N GLY A 190 8.82 1.07 19.42
CA GLY A 190 7.89 1.79 18.55
C GLY A 190 6.88 0.82 17.90
N ASN A 191 6.88 0.76 16.56
CA ASN A 191 5.96 -0.11 15.80
C ASN A 191 6.49 -1.53 15.55
N LYS A 192 7.66 -1.92 16.08
CA LYS A 192 8.23 -3.25 15.87
C LYS A 192 8.08 -4.09 17.12
N PHE A 193 7.54 -5.27 16.94
CA PHE A 193 7.48 -6.28 17.99
C PHE A 193 8.79 -7.08 17.94
N LEU A 194 9.54 -7.00 19.03
CA LEU A 194 10.84 -7.69 19.18
C LEU A 194 10.65 -9.14 19.62
N GLU A 195 9.62 -9.35 20.43
CA GLU A 195 9.24 -10.65 20.97
C GLU A 195 7.71 -10.70 21.15
N ILE A 196 7.11 -11.86 20.90
CA ILE A 196 5.68 -12.11 21.12
C ILE A 196 5.50 -13.56 21.56
N ALA A 197 4.82 -13.76 22.67
CA ALA A 197 4.57 -15.09 23.24
C ALA A 197 3.72 -15.98 22.29
N ASN A 198 2.79 -15.39 21.52
CA ASN A 198 1.96 -16.14 20.57
C ASN A 198 1.86 -15.43 19.20
N PRO A 199 2.86 -15.60 18.31
CA PRO A 199 2.89 -14.97 16.99
C PRO A 199 1.71 -15.38 16.09
N LYS A 200 1.20 -16.60 16.22
CA LYS A 200 0.06 -17.09 15.43
C LYS A 200 -1.22 -16.34 15.77
N THR A 201 -1.45 -16.05 17.04
CA THR A 201 -2.59 -15.24 17.46
C THR A 201 -2.41 -13.78 17.07
N ALA A 202 -1.21 -13.23 17.21
CA ALA A 202 -0.90 -11.87 16.73
C ALA A 202 -1.18 -11.72 15.22
N GLN A 203 -0.80 -12.68 14.40
CA GLN A 203 -1.11 -12.64 12.96
C GLN A 203 -2.62 -12.71 12.69
N ARG A 204 -3.37 -13.57 13.38
CA ARG A 204 -4.85 -13.62 13.25
C ARG A 204 -5.52 -12.30 13.63
N LEU A 205 -4.98 -11.57 14.60
CA LEU A 205 -5.46 -10.24 14.96
C LEU A 205 -5.21 -9.25 13.80
N LEU A 206 -4.00 -9.22 13.23
CA LEU A 206 -3.69 -8.38 12.07
C LEU A 206 -4.57 -8.69 10.85
N ASP A 207 -4.87 -9.96 10.61
CA ASP A 207 -5.77 -10.37 9.52
C ASP A 207 -7.20 -9.82 9.76
N ARG A 208 -7.71 -9.90 10.99
CA ARG A 208 -9.01 -9.31 11.36
C ARG A 208 -9.05 -7.80 11.20
N GLN A 209 -7.93 -7.10 11.41
CA GLN A 209 -7.85 -5.65 11.20
C GLN A 209 -8.16 -5.26 9.74
N VAL A 210 -7.79 -6.11 8.76
CA VAL A 210 -8.11 -5.86 7.34
C VAL A 210 -9.61 -5.92 7.07
N GLU A 211 -10.34 -6.75 7.80
CA GLU A 211 -11.78 -7.02 7.62
C GLU A 211 -12.68 -6.09 8.43
N MET A 212 -12.12 -5.15 9.18
CA MET A 212 -12.90 -4.22 10.02
C MET A 212 -13.85 -3.36 9.19
N LYS A 213 -14.96 -2.95 9.80
CA LYS A 213 -15.93 -2.00 9.23
C LYS A 213 -15.38 -0.56 9.29
N TRP A 214 -14.37 -0.27 8.48
CA TRP A 214 -13.63 0.99 8.48
C TRP A 214 -14.52 2.25 8.43
N PRO A 215 -15.56 2.35 7.57
CA PRO A 215 -16.42 3.53 7.57
C PRO A 215 -17.07 3.78 8.94
N MET A 216 -17.58 2.74 9.60
CA MET A 216 -18.19 2.88 10.92
C MET A 216 -17.21 3.39 11.98
N LEU A 217 -15.96 2.89 11.96
CA LEU A 217 -14.91 3.34 12.89
C LEU A 217 -14.64 4.83 12.67
N LEU A 218 -14.43 5.22 11.41
CA LEU A 218 -14.07 6.60 11.06
C LEU A 218 -15.21 7.58 11.34
N ASP A 219 -16.45 7.19 11.04
CA ASP A 219 -17.62 8.02 11.31
C ASP A 219 -17.84 8.28 12.81
N ARG A 220 -17.46 7.33 13.69
CA ARG A 220 -17.50 7.51 15.14
C ARG A 220 -16.51 8.56 15.66
N LEU A 221 -15.42 8.81 14.92
CA LEU A 221 -14.42 9.83 15.28
C LEU A 221 -14.82 11.23 14.83
N VAL A 222 -15.71 11.35 13.84
CA VAL A 222 -16.12 12.66 13.29
C VAL A 222 -16.68 13.61 14.34
N PRO A 223 -17.60 13.22 15.25
CA PRO A 223 -18.15 14.13 16.25
C PRO A 223 -17.10 14.76 17.17
N MET A 224 -15.97 14.10 17.37
CA MET A 224 -14.88 14.62 18.23
C MET A 224 -14.19 15.84 17.61
N ILE A 225 -14.06 15.87 16.27
CA ILE A 225 -13.39 16.96 15.53
C ILE A 225 -14.38 17.88 14.80
N PHE A 226 -15.62 17.47 14.66
CA PHE A 226 -16.70 18.25 14.05
C PHE A 226 -18.01 18.08 14.84
N PRO A 227 -18.08 18.57 16.09
CA PRO A 227 -19.26 18.40 16.94
C PRO A 227 -20.51 19.07 16.37
N THR A 228 -20.38 20.19 15.66
CA THR A 228 -21.48 20.92 15.03
C THR A 228 -21.91 20.36 13.66
N ARG A 229 -21.39 19.18 13.25
CA ARG A 229 -21.64 18.62 11.92
C ARG A 229 -23.12 18.55 11.52
N ALA A 230 -23.97 18.08 12.44
CA ALA A 230 -25.41 17.92 12.15
C ALA A 230 -26.09 19.27 11.88
N GLN A 231 -25.73 20.31 12.62
CA GLN A 231 -26.25 21.67 12.42
C GLN A 231 -25.73 22.26 11.10
N THR A 232 -24.44 22.11 10.81
CA THR A 232 -23.79 22.67 9.62
C THR A 232 -24.20 21.95 8.34
N LEU A 233 -24.24 20.64 8.33
CA LEU A 233 -24.41 19.80 7.13
C LEU A 233 -25.78 19.13 7.03
N GLY A 234 -26.49 18.97 8.15
CA GLY A 234 -27.66 18.10 8.24
C GLY A 234 -27.26 16.62 8.36
N ASN A 235 -28.28 15.77 8.56
CA ASN A 235 -28.05 14.34 8.79
C ASN A 235 -27.87 13.50 7.52
N GLN A 236 -28.23 14.05 6.36
CA GLN A 236 -28.21 13.34 5.08
C GLN A 236 -26.82 13.26 4.44
N LEU A 237 -25.92 14.18 4.76
CA LEU A 237 -24.57 14.21 4.21
C LEU A 237 -23.60 13.39 5.07
N SER A 238 -22.94 12.43 4.46
CA SER A 238 -21.94 11.57 5.11
C SER A 238 -20.57 11.73 4.47
N TYR A 239 -19.53 11.41 5.24
CA TYR A 239 -18.18 11.38 4.72
C TYR A 239 -17.96 10.15 3.84
N TYR A 240 -17.30 10.37 2.72
CA TYR A 240 -16.68 9.33 1.90
C TYR A 240 -15.21 9.22 2.27
N TRP A 241 -14.80 8.05 2.73
CA TRP A 241 -13.46 7.82 3.24
C TRP A 241 -12.53 7.25 2.17
N THR A 242 -11.34 7.83 2.08
CA THR A 242 -10.25 7.38 1.21
C THR A 242 -8.99 7.14 2.01
N ILE A 243 -8.16 6.22 1.53
CA ILE A 243 -6.83 5.98 2.09
C ILE A 243 -5.84 6.84 1.29
N TRP A 244 -5.39 7.93 1.90
CA TRP A 244 -4.42 8.84 1.28
C TRP A 244 -3.05 8.19 1.21
N GLN A 245 -2.59 7.66 2.32
CA GLN A 245 -1.35 6.92 2.46
C GLN A 245 -1.57 5.69 3.32
N SER A 246 -0.94 4.60 2.98
CA SER A 246 -0.89 3.41 3.82
C SER A 246 0.50 2.80 3.84
N GLU A 247 0.90 2.31 5.00
CA GLU A 247 2.12 1.55 5.21
C GLU A 247 1.73 0.13 5.67
N TRP A 248 2.25 -0.87 4.95
CA TRP A 248 2.07 -2.28 5.28
C TRP A 248 3.43 -2.89 5.57
N ALA A 249 3.61 -3.40 6.76
CA ALA A 249 4.87 -3.96 7.20
C ALA A 249 4.82 -5.49 7.34
N THR A 250 5.88 -6.15 6.91
CA THR A 250 6.19 -7.53 7.23
C THR A 250 7.46 -7.55 8.07
N ASP A 251 7.35 -8.00 9.30
CA ASP A 251 8.42 -8.10 10.27
C ASP A 251 8.92 -9.54 10.35
N LEU A 252 10.22 -9.73 10.11
CA LEU A 252 10.94 -10.95 10.36
C LEU A 252 11.64 -10.80 11.73
N ILE A 253 11.12 -11.45 12.75
CA ILE A 253 11.68 -11.42 14.10
C ILE A 253 12.77 -12.48 14.16
N CYS A 254 14.03 -12.05 14.28
CA CYS A 254 15.18 -12.91 14.40
C CYS A 254 15.44 -13.28 15.87
N GLN A 255 16.21 -14.34 16.10
CA GLN A 255 16.58 -14.79 17.45
C GLN A 255 17.34 -13.71 18.22
N ASN A 256 18.18 -12.92 17.53
CA ASN A 256 18.96 -11.84 18.13
C ASN A 256 19.31 -10.76 17.10
N SER A 257 19.83 -9.64 17.59
CA SER A 257 20.19 -8.48 16.76
C SER A 257 21.39 -8.74 15.84
N THR A 258 22.34 -9.58 16.26
CA THR A 258 23.51 -9.93 15.44
C THR A 258 23.08 -10.65 14.18
N THR A 259 22.20 -11.65 14.30
CA THR A 259 21.62 -12.37 13.15
C THR A 259 20.88 -11.43 12.21
N ALA A 260 20.07 -10.50 12.75
CA ALA A 260 19.36 -9.52 11.93
C ALA A 260 20.33 -8.59 11.18
N GLN A 261 21.40 -8.14 11.85
CA GLN A 261 22.42 -7.28 11.26
C GLN A 261 23.22 -7.97 10.15
N GLU A 262 23.66 -9.21 10.35
CA GLU A 262 24.36 -9.99 9.35
C GLU A 262 23.51 -10.16 8.09
N ARG A 263 22.25 -10.55 8.25
CA ARG A 263 21.31 -10.68 7.12
C ARG A 263 21.06 -9.34 6.43
N MET A 264 20.93 -8.26 7.17
CA MET A 264 20.79 -6.94 6.58
C MET A 264 22.03 -6.50 5.80
N ASN A 265 23.24 -6.83 6.26
CA ASN A 265 24.49 -6.56 5.53
C ASN A 265 24.54 -7.32 4.20
N ASP A 266 24.12 -8.59 4.19
CA ASP A 266 24.01 -9.39 2.96
C ASP A 266 23.05 -8.74 1.97
N LEU A 267 21.89 -8.27 2.47
CA LEU A 267 20.88 -7.55 1.69
C LEU A 267 21.41 -6.26 1.08
N MET A 268 22.17 -5.48 1.85
CA MET A 268 22.74 -4.24 1.36
C MET A 268 23.77 -4.47 0.27
N ARG A 269 24.70 -5.39 0.50
CA ARG A 269 25.71 -5.74 -0.50
C ARG A 269 25.04 -6.14 -1.81
N HIS A 270 24.01 -6.95 -1.72
CA HIS A 270 23.25 -7.37 -2.88
C HIS A 270 22.50 -6.23 -3.55
N ALA A 271 21.80 -5.39 -2.81
CA ALA A 271 21.06 -4.24 -3.38
C ALA A 271 21.98 -3.28 -4.14
N LEU A 272 23.21 -3.09 -3.65
CA LEU A 272 24.23 -2.27 -4.33
C LEU A 272 24.68 -2.90 -5.65
N ILE A 273 24.86 -4.22 -5.67
CA ILE A 273 25.36 -4.93 -6.87
C ILE A 273 24.25 -5.14 -7.91
N THR A 274 23.02 -5.37 -7.47
CA THR A 274 21.94 -5.83 -8.35
C THR A 274 20.74 -4.91 -8.44
N GLY A 275 20.80 -3.71 -7.86
CA GLY A 275 19.74 -2.72 -7.79
C GLY A 275 19.40 -2.07 -9.13
N THR A 276 18.91 -2.86 -10.09
CA THR A 276 18.50 -2.39 -11.42
C THR A 276 17.05 -1.88 -11.40
N SER A 277 16.73 -0.96 -12.31
CA SER A 277 15.38 -0.35 -12.40
C SER A 277 14.28 -1.39 -12.64
N ASP A 278 14.54 -2.43 -13.43
CA ASP A 278 13.57 -3.50 -13.68
C ASP A 278 13.25 -4.31 -12.40
N ARG A 279 14.21 -4.48 -11.51
CA ARG A 279 13.98 -5.15 -10.22
C ARG A 279 13.06 -4.33 -9.32
N VAL A 280 13.27 -3.01 -9.25
CA VAL A 280 12.39 -2.12 -8.49
C VAL A 280 10.95 -2.20 -9.03
N LEU A 281 10.79 -2.19 -10.36
CA LEU A 281 9.48 -2.37 -10.98
C LEU A 281 8.86 -3.73 -10.68
N ARG A 282 9.68 -4.80 -10.68
CA ARG A 282 9.23 -6.15 -10.31
C ARG A 282 8.72 -6.21 -8.87
N TYR A 283 9.43 -5.60 -7.93
CA TYR A 283 8.95 -5.52 -6.54
C TYR A 283 7.60 -4.83 -6.45
N LEU A 284 7.48 -3.68 -7.12
CA LEU A 284 6.27 -2.87 -7.07
C LEU A 284 5.18 -3.33 -8.05
N ALA A 285 5.34 -4.50 -8.71
CA ALA A 285 4.40 -5.06 -9.69
C ALA A 285 4.03 -4.07 -10.81
N ARG A 286 5.00 -3.25 -11.22
CA ARG A 286 4.87 -2.33 -12.36
C ARG A 286 5.20 -3.08 -13.66
N PRO A 287 4.56 -2.72 -14.77
CA PRO A 287 4.89 -3.32 -16.06
C PRO A 287 6.30 -2.93 -16.52
N ILE A 288 6.95 -3.85 -17.21
CA ILE A 288 8.23 -3.66 -17.88
C ILE A 288 8.07 -3.98 -19.36
N THR A 289 8.99 -3.51 -20.20
CA THR A 289 9.02 -3.86 -21.63
C THR A 289 9.33 -5.35 -21.81
N CYS A 290 9.14 -5.86 -23.02
CA CYS A 290 9.45 -7.26 -23.36
C CYS A 290 10.95 -7.59 -23.14
N ASP A 291 11.83 -6.62 -23.31
CA ASP A 291 13.28 -6.77 -23.07
C ASP A 291 13.63 -6.65 -21.57
N GLY A 292 12.62 -6.48 -20.71
CA GLY A 292 12.78 -6.34 -19.28
C GLY A 292 13.23 -4.97 -18.81
N ASN A 293 13.18 -3.96 -19.67
CA ASN A 293 13.53 -2.58 -19.33
C ASN A 293 12.32 -1.80 -18.82
N PRO A 294 12.51 -0.71 -18.06
CA PRO A 294 11.44 0.23 -17.73
C PRO A 294 10.90 0.90 -19.01
N TYR A 295 9.59 1.17 -19.04
CA TYR A 295 9.05 2.09 -20.05
C TYR A 295 9.63 3.49 -19.85
N ASP A 296 9.78 4.26 -20.91
CA ASP A 296 10.40 5.60 -20.86
C ASP A 296 9.73 6.53 -19.84
N ARG A 297 8.41 6.46 -19.74
CA ARG A 297 7.62 7.19 -18.73
C ARG A 297 7.98 6.87 -17.28
N ASP A 298 8.54 5.69 -17.01
CA ASP A 298 8.84 5.21 -15.65
C ASP A 298 10.32 5.44 -15.27
N LYS A 299 11.21 5.66 -16.25
CA LYS A 299 12.67 5.74 -16.03
C LYS A 299 13.08 6.82 -15.03
N SER A 300 12.48 8.00 -15.12
CA SER A 300 12.79 9.14 -14.23
C SER A 300 12.20 9.02 -12.83
N GLN A 301 11.27 8.08 -12.63
CA GLN A 301 10.53 7.90 -11.37
C GLN A 301 11.05 6.73 -10.52
N ILE A 302 12.04 6.00 -11.01
CA ILE A 302 12.60 4.83 -10.35
C ILE A 302 13.87 5.25 -9.62
N VAL A 303 13.84 5.13 -8.30
CA VAL A 303 14.97 5.49 -7.43
C VAL A 303 15.19 4.40 -6.40
N THR A 304 16.45 4.01 -6.22
CA THR A 304 16.90 3.22 -5.07
C THR A 304 17.83 4.06 -4.22
N ARG A 305 17.51 4.19 -2.95
CA ARG A 305 18.34 4.90 -1.97
C ARG A 305 18.74 3.95 -0.85
N VAL A 306 20.05 3.89 -0.58
CA VAL A 306 20.62 3.29 0.62
C VAL A 306 21.05 4.42 1.55
N ALA A 307 20.62 4.39 2.79
CA ALA A 307 20.97 5.41 3.76
C ALA A 307 21.17 4.80 5.14
N THR A 308 22.13 5.35 5.89
CA THR A 308 22.37 5.01 7.29
C THR A 308 21.50 5.89 8.17
N TYR A 309 20.90 5.30 9.17
CA TYR A 309 20.10 5.95 10.20
C TYR A 309 20.66 5.58 11.57
N HIS A 310 20.25 6.29 12.59
CA HIS A 310 20.63 6.02 13.98
C HIS A 310 20.47 4.52 14.38
N ASN A 311 19.43 3.86 13.86
CA ASN A 311 19.08 2.47 14.21
C ASN A 311 19.57 1.42 13.19
N GLY A 312 20.37 1.81 12.19
CA GLY A 312 20.85 0.87 11.17
C GLY A 312 20.74 1.40 9.75
N VAL A 313 20.72 0.50 8.79
CA VAL A 313 20.68 0.85 7.37
C VAL A 313 19.29 0.61 6.80
N ARG A 314 18.89 1.49 5.89
CA ARG A 314 17.63 1.40 5.17
C ARG A 314 17.88 1.43 3.67
N ILE A 315 17.30 0.44 3.00
CA ILE A 315 17.20 0.40 1.53
C ILE A 315 15.76 0.78 1.18
N ARG A 316 15.57 1.75 0.31
CA ARG A 316 14.24 2.15 -0.15
C ARG A 316 14.22 2.24 -1.67
N HIS A 317 13.22 1.59 -2.25
CA HIS A 317 12.94 1.57 -3.68
C HIS A 317 11.67 2.35 -3.96
N TRP A 318 11.71 3.30 -4.90
CA TRP A 318 10.55 4.04 -5.38
C TRP A 318 10.24 3.74 -6.83
N ALA A 319 8.97 3.77 -7.17
CA ALA A 319 8.47 3.93 -8.52
C ALA A 319 7.26 4.88 -8.48
N GLY A 320 7.47 6.12 -8.88
CA GLY A 320 6.53 7.22 -8.67
C GLY A 320 6.27 7.45 -7.17
N ASP A 321 5.00 7.56 -6.79
CA ASP A 321 4.58 7.85 -5.41
C ASP A 321 4.60 6.64 -4.47
N ASN A 322 4.86 5.44 -5.01
CA ASN A 322 4.84 4.21 -4.23
C ASN A 322 6.26 3.70 -3.93
N SER A 323 6.43 3.06 -2.80
CA SER A 323 7.76 2.57 -2.40
C SER A 323 7.71 1.28 -1.60
N ALA A 324 8.82 0.54 -1.67
CA ALA A 324 9.14 -0.54 -0.75
C ALA A 324 10.46 -0.23 -0.04
N LYS A 325 10.52 -0.41 1.27
CA LYS A 325 11.74 -0.22 2.05
C LYS A 325 12.06 -1.46 2.88
N VAL A 326 13.35 -1.72 3.05
CA VAL A 326 13.88 -2.79 3.91
C VAL A 326 14.84 -2.16 4.90
N TYR A 327 14.71 -2.49 6.15
CA TYR A 327 15.60 -2.02 7.21
C TYR A 327 15.54 -2.94 8.42
N ASN A 328 16.57 -2.90 9.24
CA ASN A 328 16.58 -3.59 10.52
C ASN A 328 16.50 -2.60 11.67
N GLU A 329 15.94 -3.06 12.76
CA GLU A 329 15.98 -2.39 14.05
C GLU A 329 16.02 -3.48 15.12
N GLN A 330 17.09 -3.48 15.91
CA GLN A 330 17.40 -4.54 16.84
C GLN A 330 17.36 -5.93 16.15
N ASN A 331 16.56 -6.87 16.64
CA ASN A 331 16.41 -8.22 16.09
C ASN A 331 15.32 -8.35 15.01
N VAL A 332 14.75 -7.24 14.53
CA VAL A 332 13.70 -7.27 13.50
C VAL A 332 14.21 -6.75 12.17
N ILE A 333 14.04 -7.55 11.11
CA ILE A 333 14.16 -7.08 9.72
C ILE A 333 12.76 -6.78 9.21
N ARG A 334 12.51 -5.54 8.83
CA ARG A 334 11.22 -5.09 8.34
C ARG A 334 11.25 -4.81 6.85
N VAL A 335 10.30 -5.39 6.14
CA VAL A 335 9.96 -5.02 4.76
C VAL A 335 8.65 -4.26 4.80
N GLU A 336 8.65 -3.03 4.30
CA GLU A 336 7.50 -2.14 4.41
C GLU A 336 7.16 -1.52 3.06
N THR A 337 5.91 -1.70 2.63
CA THR A 337 5.36 -1.08 1.42
C THR A 337 4.56 0.17 1.80
N THR A 338 4.87 1.29 1.15
CA THR A 338 4.08 2.52 1.22
C THR A 338 3.33 2.71 -0.10
N ILE A 339 2.00 2.85 -0.05
CA ILE A 339 1.16 3.17 -1.20
C ILE A 339 0.51 4.54 -1.01
N ASN A 340 0.85 5.49 -1.89
CA ASN A 340 0.22 6.81 -2.01
C ASN A 340 -0.68 6.86 -3.25
N ASP A 341 -0.23 6.30 -4.37
CA ASP A 341 -1.04 6.17 -5.58
C ASP A 341 -1.47 4.71 -5.82
N PRO A 342 -2.72 4.34 -5.47
CA PRO A 342 -3.23 3.01 -5.73
C PRO A 342 -3.56 2.76 -7.20
N SER A 343 -3.77 3.80 -8.02
CA SER A 343 -4.16 3.67 -9.44
C SER A 343 -3.09 2.95 -10.26
N ALA A 344 -1.84 2.98 -9.78
CA ALA A 344 -0.71 2.26 -10.36
C ALA A 344 -0.89 0.72 -10.35
N PHE A 345 -1.81 0.20 -9.52
CA PHE A 345 -2.04 -1.23 -9.36
C PHE A 345 -3.37 -1.66 -9.96
N LYS A 346 -3.37 -2.80 -10.64
CA LYS A 346 -4.58 -3.43 -11.18
C LYS A 346 -5.03 -4.57 -10.27
N VAL A 347 -6.30 -4.55 -9.88
CA VAL A 347 -6.93 -5.56 -9.03
C VAL A 347 -8.20 -6.12 -9.68
N MET A 348 -8.61 -7.32 -9.28
CA MET A 348 -9.86 -7.94 -9.76
C MET A 348 -11.02 -7.43 -8.91
N ARG A 349 -11.80 -6.50 -9.42
CA ARG A 349 -12.97 -5.93 -8.74
C ARG A 349 -14.13 -5.71 -9.70
N LYS A 350 -15.33 -5.52 -9.15
CA LYS A 350 -16.48 -5.06 -9.93
C LYS A 350 -16.36 -3.57 -10.25
N PRO A 351 -16.90 -3.11 -11.39
CA PRO A 351 -17.14 -1.70 -11.61
C PRO A 351 -17.96 -1.09 -10.46
N GLN A 352 -17.88 0.21 -10.28
CA GLN A 352 -18.77 0.92 -9.37
C GLN A 352 -20.18 0.86 -9.98
N ASP A 353 -21.20 0.72 -9.14
CA ASP A 353 -22.61 0.65 -9.54
C ASP A 353 -22.98 -0.55 -10.45
N ALA A 354 -22.09 -1.54 -10.56
CA ALA A 354 -22.37 -2.74 -11.34
C ALA A 354 -23.35 -3.67 -10.60
N PRO A 355 -24.27 -4.34 -11.36
CA PRO A 355 -25.18 -5.34 -10.80
C PRO A 355 -24.44 -6.43 -10.01
N ALA A 356 -25.13 -7.04 -9.03
CA ALA A 356 -24.52 -8.07 -8.17
C ALA A 356 -23.95 -9.26 -8.96
N LYS A 357 -24.52 -9.60 -10.11
CA LYS A 357 -24.08 -10.69 -11.00
C LYS A 357 -22.92 -10.32 -11.94
N GLU A 358 -22.56 -9.01 -12.05
CA GLU A 358 -21.48 -8.57 -12.93
C GLU A 358 -20.15 -9.24 -12.54
N PRO A 359 -19.38 -9.80 -13.50
CA PRO A 359 -18.11 -10.42 -13.21
C PRO A 359 -17.05 -9.38 -12.79
N LYS A 360 -16.14 -9.79 -11.90
CA LYS A 360 -14.98 -8.98 -11.56
C LYS A 360 -14.08 -8.83 -12.78
N ARG A 361 -13.60 -7.60 -13.01
CA ARG A 361 -12.67 -7.26 -14.09
C ARG A 361 -11.36 -6.70 -13.51
N ARG A 362 -10.29 -6.79 -14.29
CA ARG A 362 -9.01 -6.19 -13.95
C ARG A 362 -9.09 -4.67 -14.12
N MET A 363 -9.13 -3.94 -13.02
CA MET A 363 -9.31 -2.50 -12.98
C MET A 363 -8.31 -1.86 -12.03
N SER A 364 -8.04 -0.56 -12.19
CA SER A 364 -7.22 0.19 -11.24
C SER A 364 -7.81 0.13 -9.85
N MET A 365 -6.96 -0.05 -8.84
CA MET A 365 -7.34 0.00 -7.44
C MET A 365 -7.77 1.41 -7.06
N ARG A 366 -8.86 1.55 -6.30
CA ARG A 366 -9.42 2.84 -5.89
C ARG A 366 -8.74 3.35 -4.61
N LYS A 367 -8.87 4.65 -4.38
CA LYS A 367 -8.46 5.29 -3.11
C LYS A 367 -9.43 5.00 -1.96
N GLY A 368 -10.68 4.63 -2.25
CA GLY A 368 -11.71 4.41 -1.22
C GLY A 368 -11.38 3.27 -0.27
N VAL A 369 -11.80 3.40 0.99
CA VAL A 369 -11.61 2.36 2.03
C VAL A 369 -12.29 1.04 1.69
N ALA A 370 -13.25 1.03 0.76
CA ALA A 370 -13.84 -0.20 0.22
C ALA A 370 -12.82 -1.13 -0.46
N ASP A 371 -11.70 -0.61 -0.94
CA ASP A 371 -10.62 -1.39 -1.56
C ASP A 371 -9.48 -1.73 -0.57
N ILE A 372 -9.68 -1.57 0.74
CA ILE A 372 -8.64 -1.79 1.76
C ILE A 372 -8.07 -3.21 1.73
N ALA A 373 -8.90 -4.22 1.52
CA ALA A 373 -8.45 -5.61 1.39
C ALA A 373 -7.59 -5.83 0.14
N HIS A 374 -7.95 -5.20 -0.99
CA HIS A 374 -7.11 -5.22 -2.19
C HIS A 374 -5.77 -4.53 -1.93
N ARG A 375 -5.79 -3.39 -1.21
CA ARG A 375 -4.58 -2.65 -0.86
C ARG A 375 -3.66 -3.47 0.06
N ALA A 376 -4.21 -4.19 1.05
CA ALA A 376 -3.47 -5.13 1.89
C ALA A 376 -2.82 -6.24 1.04
N ALA A 377 -3.59 -6.88 0.16
CA ALA A 377 -3.11 -7.95 -0.71
C ALA A 377 -2.00 -7.48 -1.67
N VAL A 378 -2.13 -6.28 -2.25
CA VAL A 378 -1.11 -5.65 -3.10
C VAL A 378 0.16 -5.40 -2.31
N SER A 379 0.05 -4.78 -1.14
CA SER A 379 1.20 -4.47 -0.27
C SER A 379 1.91 -5.73 0.20
N GLN A 380 1.16 -6.75 0.64
CA GLN A 380 1.73 -8.05 1.01
C GLN A 380 2.43 -8.72 -0.19
N GLY A 381 1.82 -8.63 -1.39
CA GLY A 381 2.43 -9.14 -2.61
C GLY A 381 3.75 -8.44 -2.95
N ILE A 382 3.88 -7.14 -2.69
CA ILE A 382 5.12 -6.38 -2.85
C ILE A 382 6.16 -6.88 -1.83
N ASN A 383 5.81 -6.94 -0.54
CA ASN A 383 6.70 -7.43 0.50
C ASN A 383 7.18 -8.86 0.21
N ASN A 384 6.28 -9.75 -0.24
CA ASN A 384 6.64 -11.12 -0.60
C ASN A 384 7.66 -11.16 -1.74
N ARG A 385 7.53 -10.33 -2.79
CA ARG A 385 8.51 -10.29 -3.89
C ARG A 385 9.87 -9.80 -3.45
N VAL A 386 9.90 -8.79 -2.58
CA VAL A 386 11.14 -8.33 -1.96
C VAL A 386 11.78 -9.48 -1.18
N MET A 387 11.03 -10.16 -0.31
CA MET A 387 11.52 -11.28 0.49
C MET A 387 11.93 -12.50 -0.36
N ASP A 388 11.18 -12.82 -1.41
CA ASP A 388 11.55 -13.92 -2.33
C ASP A 388 12.89 -13.62 -3.04
N HIS A 389 13.14 -12.35 -3.36
CA HIS A 389 14.43 -11.93 -3.87
C HIS A 389 15.53 -12.09 -2.83
N LEU A 390 15.28 -11.72 -1.57
CA LEU A 390 16.21 -11.93 -0.46
C LEU A 390 16.52 -13.43 -0.28
N ALA A 391 15.49 -14.29 -0.41
CA ALA A 391 15.68 -15.74 -0.35
C ALA A 391 16.55 -16.29 -1.49
N SER A 392 16.48 -15.68 -2.68
CA SER A 392 17.29 -16.10 -3.82
C SER A 392 18.79 -15.83 -3.65
N LEU A 393 19.17 -14.87 -2.78
CA LEU A 393 20.56 -14.53 -2.50
C LEU A 393 21.32 -15.57 -1.69
N THR A 394 20.59 -16.35 -0.92
CA THR A 394 21.14 -17.44 -0.11
C THR A 394 21.06 -18.78 -0.84
N ASP A 395 20.55 -18.80 -2.08
CA ASP A 395 20.41 -20.01 -2.89
C ASP A 395 21.68 -20.22 -3.75
N ALA A 396 22.56 -21.04 -3.25
CA ALA A 396 23.78 -21.45 -3.96
C ALA A 396 23.51 -22.52 -5.05
N THR A 397 22.25 -22.86 -5.35
CA THR A 397 21.90 -23.83 -6.38
C THR A 397 22.34 -23.31 -7.75
N PRO A 398 23.25 -24.01 -8.47
CA PRO A 398 23.64 -23.64 -9.82
C PRO A 398 22.41 -23.57 -10.75
N LEU A 399 22.44 -22.66 -11.74
CA LEU A 399 21.35 -22.54 -12.70
C LEU A 399 21.04 -23.86 -13.40
N VAL A 400 22.05 -24.64 -13.71
CA VAL A 400 21.90 -25.94 -14.36
C VAL A 400 21.07 -26.90 -13.52
N ASP A 401 21.30 -26.93 -12.21
CA ASP A 401 20.56 -27.79 -11.28
C ASP A 401 19.13 -27.28 -11.06
N LEU A 402 18.95 -25.96 -11.08
CA LEU A 402 17.63 -25.33 -10.99
C LEU A 402 16.75 -25.65 -12.21
N ILE A 403 17.30 -25.70 -13.41
CA ILE A 403 16.54 -26.00 -14.64
C ILE A 403 16.42 -27.51 -14.91
N ALA A 404 17.31 -28.35 -14.37
CA ALA A 404 17.36 -29.80 -14.63
C ALA A 404 16.02 -30.54 -14.48
N PRO A 405 15.19 -30.28 -13.45
CA PRO A 405 13.89 -30.94 -13.31
C PRO A 405 12.92 -30.65 -14.46
N TYR A 406 13.09 -29.53 -15.15
CA TYR A 406 12.20 -29.08 -16.22
C TYR A 406 12.67 -29.47 -17.61
N THR A 407 13.95 -29.82 -17.77
CA THR A 407 14.56 -30.20 -19.05
C THR A 407 14.39 -31.69 -19.38
N ARG A 408 13.62 -32.41 -18.57
CA ARG A 408 13.26 -33.80 -18.82
C ARG A 408 11.76 -33.93 -19.08
N GLY A 409 11.39 -34.72 -20.09
CA GLY A 409 10.02 -35.10 -20.34
C GLY A 409 9.57 -36.16 -19.33
N PHE A 410 8.30 -36.20 -19.01
CA PHE A 410 7.71 -37.17 -18.08
C PHE A 410 6.29 -37.54 -18.50
N THR A 411 5.72 -38.57 -17.88
CA THR A 411 4.31 -38.98 -18.11
C THR A 411 3.48 -38.52 -16.92
N LYS A 412 2.35 -37.87 -17.19
CA LYS A 412 1.36 -37.46 -16.19
C LYS A 412 -0.04 -37.85 -16.68
N ASP A 413 -0.80 -38.53 -15.84
CA ASP A 413 -2.15 -39.01 -16.14
C ASP A 413 -2.22 -39.74 -17.49
N GLY A 414 -1.25 -40.63 -17.78
CA GLY A 414 -1.14 -41.39 -19.02
C GLY A 414 -0.70 -40.58 -20.26
N ARG A 415 -0.44 -39.28 -20.11
CA ARG A 415 -0.05 -38.39 -21.23
C ARG A 415 1.40 -37.95 -21.11
N ARG A 416 2.13 -38.02 -22.22
CA ARG A 416 3.51 -37.54 -22.27
C ARG A 416 3.56 -36.00 -22.19
N VAL A 417 4.29 -35.47 -21.22
CA VAL A 417 4.61 -34.05 -21.07
C VAL A 417 6.02 -33.83 -21.62
N ARG A 418 6.18 -32.93 -22.58
CA ARG A 418 7.49 -32.63 -23.14
C ARG A 418 8.37 -31.88 -22.15
N ALA A 419 9.67 -31.99 -22.31
CA ALA A 419 10.65 -31.15 -21.64
C ALA A 419 10.43 -29.66 -21.99
N LEU A 420 10.83 -28.79 -21.08
CA LEU A 420 11.05 -27.35 -21.35
C LEU A 420 12.51 -27.12 -21.80
N GLU A 421 12.67 -26.12 -22.65
CA GLU A 421 13.95 -25.60 -23.11
C GLU A 421 14.15 -24.15 -22.61
N PRO A 422 14.49 -23.95 -21.30
CA PRO A 422 14.43 -22.65 -20.64
C PRO A 422 15.32 -21.57 -21.26
N VAL A 423 16.49 -21.96 -21.79
CA VAL A 423 17.45 -21.02 -22.41
C VAL A 423 17.31 -20.93 -23.93
N ALA A 424 16.44 -21.74 -24.52
CA ALA A 424 16.24 -21.79 -25.97
C ALA A 424 14.77 -21.54 -26.34
N LYS A 425 14.05 -22.57 -26.78
CA LYS A 425 12.69 -22.50 -27.37
C LYS A 425 11.61 -21.91 -26.45
N ASP A 426 11.68 -22.18 -25.16
CA ASP A 426 10.70 -21.71 -24.18
C ASP A 426 11.16 -20.46 -23.42
N ARG A 427 12.30 -19.87 -23.78
CA ARG A 427 12.89 -18.70 -23.13
C ARG A 427 11.90 -17.53 -23.07
N GLU A 428 11.35 -17.10 -24.19
CA GLU A 428 10.44 -15.94 -24.26
C GLU A 428 9.16 -16.19 -23.47
N LEU A 429 8.64 -17.43 -23.53
CA LEU A 429 7.48 -17.84 -22.73
C LEU A 429 7.76 -17.74 -21.23
N LEU A 430 8.91 -18.18 -20.75
CA LEU A 430 9.29 -18.13 -19.35
C LEU A 430 9.58 -16.69 -18.88
N LEU A 431 10.18 -15.86 -19.74
CA LEU A 431 10.36 -14.44 -19.44
C LEU A 431 9.01 -13.70 -19.37
N ALA A 432 8.09 -13.95 -20.29
CA ALA A 432 6.74 -13.40 -20.28
C ALA A 432 5.94 -13.83 -19.04
N LEU A 433 6.13 -15.08 -18.59
CA LEU A 433 5.53 -15.60 -17.37
C LEU A 433 6.00 -14.82 -16.12
N GLY A 434 7.27 -14.39 -16.10
CA GLY A 434 7.89 -13.64 -15.01
C GLY A 434 7.57 -12.14 -15.02
N ASP A 435 6.69 -11.65 -15.90
CA ASP A 435 6.32 -10.22 -15.92
C ASP A 435 5.65 -9.81 -14.60
N PRO A 436 6.13 -8.74 -13.95
CA PRO A 436 5.62 -8.27 -12.66
C PRO A 436 4.12 -7.97 -12.65
N LYS A 437 3.55 -7.58 -13.79
CA LYS A 437 2.10 -7.33 -13.92
C LYS A 437 1.22 -8.53 -13.54
N HIS A 438 1.77 -9.74 -13.62
CA HIS A 438 1.08 -10.98 -13.25
C HIS A 438 1.14 -11.29 -11.74
N GLY A 439 1.96 -10.55 -10.99
CA GLY A 439 2.22 -10.83 -9.58
C GLY A 439 1.01 -10.64 -8.66
N ILE A 440 0.02 -9.83 -9.05
CA ILE A 440 -1.16 -9.50 -8.23
C ILE A 440 -2.39 -10.24 -8.72
N THR A 441 -2.71 -10.10 -10.02
CA THR A 441 -3.96 -10.63 -10.58
C THR A 441 -3.80 -11.98 -11.28
N GLY A 442 -2.59 -12.53 -11.24
CA GLY A 442 -2.25 -13.69 -12.05
C GLY A 442 -2.24 -13.36 -13.55
N LEU A 443 -2.10 -14.37 -14.37
CA LEU A 443 -2.04 -14.28 -15.82
C LEU A 443 -3.18 -15.06 -16.50
N SER A 444 -3.57 -14.62 -17.67
CA SER A 444 -4.52 -15.31 -18.54
C SER A 444 -3.90 -15.60 -19.91
N ASN A 445 -4.61 -16.35 -20.74
CA ASN A 445 -4.22 -16.53 -22.15
C ASN A 445 -4.10 -15.17 -22.87
N GLY A 446 -5.01 -14.22 -22.57
CA GLY A 446 -4.99 -12.87 -23.16
C GLY A 446 -3.73 -12.10 -22.81
N ASP A 447 -3.35 -12.12 -21.51
CA ASP A 447 -2.17 -11.41 -21.03
C ASP A 447 -0.88 -11.95 -21.67
N LEU A 448 -0.75 -13.27 -21.80
CA LEU A 448 0.41 -13.86 -22.46
C LEU A 448 0.44 -13.60 -23.97
N ARG A 449 -0.71 -13.55 -24.66
CA ARG A 449 -0.77 -13.20 -26.09
C ARG A 449 -0.34 -11.75 -26.34
N GLU A 450 -0.71 -10.85 -25.45
CA GLU A 450 -0.31 -9.45 -25.53
C GLU A 450 1.22 -9.31 -25.52
N ILE A 451 1.90 -10.01 -24.61
CA ILE A 451 3.37 -9.97 -24.52
C ILE A 451 4.04 -10.74 -25.64
N LEU A 452 3.61 -11.98 -25.87
CA LEU A 452 4.28 -12.89 -26.78
C LEU A 452 3.98 -12.60 -28.25
N GLY A 453 2.88 -11.90 -28.55
CA GLY A 453 2.53 -11.52 -29.91
C GLY A 453 3.53 -10.55 -30.55
N GLU A 454 4.23 -9.77 -29.76
CA GLU A 454 5.27 -8.85 -30.19
C GLU A 454 6.66 -9.49 -30.25
N GLN A 455 6.82 -10.70 -29.73
CA GLN A 455 8.08 -11.45 -29.67
C GLN A 455 8.26 -12.36 -30.90
N PRO A 456 9.51 -12.71 -31.29
CA PRO A 456 9.77 -13.69 -32.32
C PRO A 456 9.03 -15.00 -32.13
N TRP A 457 8.79 -15.42 -30.87
CA TRP A 457 8.05 -16.62 -30.50
C TRP A 457 6.60 -16.62 -31.00
N GLY A 458 5.95 -15.46 -31.01
CA GLY A 458 4.52 -15.32 -31.34
C GLY A 458 4.24 -14.59 -32.65
N LYS A 459 5.13 -13.71 -33.09
CA LYS A 459 4.92 -12.75 -34.19
C LYS A 459 4.52 -13.39 -35.52
N LYS A 460 4.95 -14.62 -35.77
CA LYS A 460 4.66 -15.36 -37.01
C LYS A 460 3.28 -16.04 -37.04
N TYR A 461 2.50 -15.99 -35.96
CA TYR A 461 1.21 -16.68 -35.86
C TYR A 461 0.05 -15.70 -35.98
N SER A 462 -1.05 -16.15 -36.63
CA SER A 462 -2.31 -15.41 -36.57
C SER A 462 -2.86 -15.38 -35.13
N LYS A 463 -3.76 -14.43 -34.84
CA LYS A 463 -4.37 -14.29 -33.51
C LYS A 463 -4.99 -15.61 -32.98
N LYS A 464 -5.64 -16.41 -33.84
CA LYS A 464 -6.25 -17.69 -33.51
C LYS A 464 -5.20 -18.76 -33.21
N GLN A 465 -4.17 -18.85 -34.04
CA GLN A 465 -3.06 -19.79 -33.86
C GLN A 465 -2.25 -19.48 -32.60
N LEU A 466 -1.98 -18.19 -32.34
CA LEU A 466 -1.27 -17.73 -31.15
C LEU A 466 -2.07 -18.09 -29.87
N SER A 467 -3.39 -17.86 -29.87
CA SER A 467 -4.27 -18.24 -28.74
C SER A 467 -4.20 -19.74 -28.44
N ALA A 468 -4.27 -20.59 -29.45
CA ALA A 468 -4.18 -22.03 -29.30
C ALA A 468 -2.78 -22.47 -28.79
N ARG A 469 -1.72 -21.82 -29.29
CA ARG A 469 -0.34 -22.08 -28.85
C ARG A 469 -0.14 -21.69 -27.38
N VAL A 470 -0.61 -20.50 -26.98
CA VAL A 470 -0.55 -20.04 -25.57
C VAL A 470 -1.34 -20.98 -24.67
N SER A 471 -2.53 -21.42 -25.06
CA SER A 471 -3.32 -22.39 -24.27
C SER A 471 -2.55 -23.69 -24.02
N ARG A 472 -1.91 -24.25 -25.05
CA ARG A 472 -1.06 -25.44 -24.90
C ARG A 472 0.15 -25.19 -24.00
N SER A 473 0.76 -24.01 -24.09
CA SER A 473 1.86 -23.61 -23.21
C SER A 473 1.43 -23.48 -21.76
N ILE A 474 0.25 -22.93 -21.48
CA ILE A 474 -0.33 -22.87 -20.13
C ILE A 474 -0.50 -24.28 -19.54
N VAL A 475 -1.02 -25.22 -20.31
CA VAL A 475 -1.15 -26.62 -19.87
C VAL A 475 0.23 -27.23 -19.57
N LEU A 476 1.22 -26.98 -20.43
CA LEU A 476 2.59 -27.45 -20.25
C LEU A 476 3.20 -26.90 -18.96
N LEU A 477 3.14 -25.58 -18.75
CA LEU A 477 3.67 -24.90 -17.56
C LEU A 477 2.99 -25.40 -16.26
N ARG A 478 1.68 -25.68 -16.33
CA ARG A 478 0.93 -26.24 -15.21
C ARG A 478 1.35 -27.66 -14.90
N ASN A 479 1.61 -28.48 -15.91
CA ASN A 479 2.09 -29.86 -15.73
C ASN A 479 3.49 -29.88 -15.11
N HIS A 480 4.36 -28.94 -15.48
CA HIS A 480 5.66 -28.75 -14.84
C HIS A 480 5.58 -28.08 -13.45
N GLY A 481 4.40 -27.74 -12.95
CA GLY A 481 4.24 -27.14 -11.63
C GLY A 481 4.70 -25.68 -11.52
N LEU A 482 4.96 -24.98 -12.64
CA LEU A 482 5.42 -23.60 -12.64
C LEU A 482 4.29 -22.59 -12.42
N ILE A 483 3.06 -22.97 -12.77
CA ILE A 483 1.86 -22.19 -12.53
C ILE A 483 0.73 -23.07 -11.96
N ARG A 484 -0.17 -22.44 -11.21
CA ARG A 484 -1.40 -23.06 -10.72
C ARG A 484 -2.62 -22.26 -11.15
N LYS A 485 -3.74 -22.92 -11.38
CA LYS A 485 -5.02 -22.27 -11.70
C LYS A 485 -5.57 -21.60 -10.43
N MET A 486 -6.06 -20.38 -10.56
CA MET A 486 -6.74 -19.68 -9.47
C MET A 486 -8.17 -20.20 -9.31
N PRO A 487 -8.68 -20.39 -8.08
CA PRO A 487 -10.05 -20.83 -7.85
C PRO A 487 -11.07 -19.89 -8.52
N ASN A 488 -12.09 -20.48 -9.14
CA ASN A 488 -13.21 -19.78 -9.79
C ASN A 488 -12.83 -18.72 -10.84
N GLN A 489 -11.63 -18.82 -11.43
CA GLN A 489 -11.15 -17.87 -12.43
C GLN A 489 -10.42 -18.59 -13.57
N ASN A 490 -10.48 -18.00 -14.78
CA ASN A 490 -9.64 -18.44 -15.91
C ASN A 490 -8.28 -17.73 -15.90
N ARG A 491 -7.66 -17.70 -14.72
CA ARG A 491 -6.35 -17.10 -14.48
C ARG A 491 -5.44 -18.07 -13.76
N TYR A 492 -4.15 -17.85 -13.90
CA TYR A 492 -3.10 -18.70 -13.35
C TYR A 492 -2.14 -17.83 -12.54
N GLN A 493 -1.61 -18.37 -11.48
CA GLN A 493 -0.61 -17.74 -10.62
C GLN A 493 0.68 -18.54 -10.68
N LEU A 494 1.82 -17.85 -10.70
CA LEU A 494 3.11 -18.50 -10.56
C LEU A 494 3.19 -19.23 -9.21
N THR A 495 3.72 -20.44 -9.25
CA THR A 495 4.16 -21.14 -8.03
C THR A 495 5.50 -20.57 -7.56
N ASP A 496 5.98 -20.98 -6.39
CA ASP A 496 7.31 -20.57 -5.92
C ASP A 496 8.41 -21.06 -6.85
N ALA A 497 8.30 -22.30 -7.33
CA ALA A 497 9.19 -22.85 -8.34
C ALA A 497 9.15 -22.02 -9.65
N GLY A 498 7.97 -21.62 -10.10
CA GLY A 498 7.81 -20.75 -11.26
C GLY A 498 8.45 -19.38 -11.05
N ARG A 499 8.26 -18.76 -9.90
CA ARG A 499 8.88 -17.46 -9.55
C ARG A 499 10.40 -17.56 -9.52
N GLN A 500 10.94 -18.58 -8.86
CA GLN A 500 12.38 -18.81 -8.76
C GLN A 500 12.99 -19.01 -10.14
N LEU A 501 12.44 -19.92 -10.94
CA LEU A 501 12.96 -20.22 -12.28
C LEU A 501 12.94 -18.96 -13.17
N THR A 502 11.83 -18.25 -13.24
CA THR A 502 11.70 -17.07 -14.12
C THR A 502 12.59 -15.91 -13.68
N ALA A 503 12.71 -15.69 -12.36
CA ALA A 503 13.58 -14.65 -11.82
C ALA A 503 15.07 -14.96 -12.06
N THR A 504 15.51 -16.19 -11.77
CA THR A 504 16.91 -16.60 -11.98
C THR A 504 17.28 -16.63 -13.45
N LEU A 505 16.39 -17.15 -14.31
CA LEU A 505 16.60 -17.15 -15.77
C LEU A 505 16.70 -15.72 -16.31
N SER A 506 15.82 -14.83 -15.90
CA SER A 506 15.88 -13.41 -16.29
C SER A 506 17.18 -12.73 -15.83
N ALA A 507 17.65 -13.04 -14.62
CA ALA A 507 18.91 -12.51 -14.12
C ALA A 507 20.12 -13.04 -14.90
N ALA A 508 20.18 -14.35 -15.13
CA ALA A 508 21.27 -14.99 -15.86
C ALA A 508 21.38 -14.52 -17.31
N LEU A 509 20.25 -14.30 -17.99
CA LEU A 509 20.22 -13.81 -19.38
C LEU A 509 20.60 -12.33 -19.51
N LYS A 510 20.58 -11.57 -18.42
CA LYS A 510 20.96 -10.15 -18.37
C LYS A 510 22.35 -9.92 -17.81
N ALA A 511 22.94 -10.92 -17.18
CA ALA A 511 24.29 -10.83 -16.61
C ALA A 511 25.30 -10.55 -17.74
N SER A 512 26.13 -9.53 -17.55
CA SER A 512 27.24 -9.24 -18.44
C SER A 512 28.31 -10.31 -18.33
N THR A 513 29.12 -10.44 -19.38
CA THR A 513 30.29 -11.37 -19.37
C THR A 513 31.22 -11.11 -18.18
N ILE A 514 31.39 -9.82 -17.82
CA ILE A 514 32.22 -9.43 -16.66
C ILE A 514 31.60 -9.94 -15.34
N GLU A 515 30.29 -9.85 -15.20
CA GLU A 515 29.60 -10.35 -14.00
C GLU A 515 29.70 -11.87 -13.89
N LEU A 516 29.54 -12.58 -15.00
CA LEU A 516 29.67 -14.03 -15.04
C LEU A 516 31.13 -14.48 -14.78
N MET A 517 32.12 -13.77 -15.32
CA MET A 517 33.54 -14.07 -15.10
C MET A 517 33.98 -13.85 -13.65
N LYS A 518 33.43 -12.88 -12.94
CA LYS A 518 33.69 -12.67 -11.49
C LYS A 518 33.18 -13.80 -10.60
N MET A 519 32.31 -14.65 -11.09
CA MET A 519 31.80 -15.82 -10.37
C MET A 519 32.72 -17.05 -10.53
N VAL A 520 33.69 -17.01 -11.43
CA VAL A 520 34.63 -18.10 -11.73
C VAL A 520 35.99 -17.85 -11.07
N ALA A 521 36.28 -16.62 -10.67
CA ALA A 521 37.48 -16.22 -9.92
C ALA A 521 37.23 -16.22 -8.40
#